data_88dbeac45333821a2cbf49a376a5c8bc
#
_entry.id   88dbeac45333821a2cbf49a376a5c8bc
#
_cell.length_a   1.000
_cell.length_b   1.000
_cell.length_c   1.000
_cell.angle_alpha   90.00
_cell.angle_beta   90.00
_cell.angle_gamma   90.00
#
_symmetry.space_group_name_H-M   'P 1'
#
loop_
_entity.id
_entity.type
_entity.pdbx_description
1 polymer ?
#
loop_
_entity_poly.entity_id
_entity_poly.type
_entity_poly.pdbx_seq_one_letter_code
_entity_poly.pdbx_strand_id
1 'polypeptide(L)'
;MPIQLVNLYSVDTMTNTGYIVLILGVLLWLFGFYFEAVGDRQLKKFKMNPENKGQIMQSGLWKFTRHPNYFGESVMWWAVFVVSLSGFATLSSLFGIIGPILITYLLLYVSGVPLLEKKYKDNPLFQEYAKKTSKFIPLPPKK
;
A
#
# COMPACT_ATOMS: atom_id res chain seq x y z
N MET A 1 -16.98 -5.95 -2.65
CA MET A 1 -16.55 -7.01 -3.58
C MET A 1 -17.56 -7.29 -4.71
N PRO A 2 -18.85 -7.66 -4.50
CA PRO A 2 -19.73 -8.04 -5.61
C PRO A 2 -20.00 -6.94 -6.66
N ILE A 3 -20.03 -5.67 -6.26
CA ILE A 3 -20.27 -4.53 -7.18
C ILE A 3 -19.11 -4.33 -8.17
N GLN A 4 -17.89 -4.61 -7.76
CA GLN A 4 -16.68 -4.50 -8.60
C GLN A 4 -16.63 -5.61 -9.64
N LEU A 5 -17.10 -6.81 -9.32
CA LEU A 5 -17.15 -7.93 -10.25
C LEU A 5 -18.18 -7.72 -11.36
N VAL A 6 -19.33 -7.13 -11.06
CA VAL A 6 -20.38 -6.84 -12.07
C VAL A 6 -19.88 -5.88 -13.15
N ASN A 7 -19.03 -4.92 -12.80
CA ASN A 7 -18.47 -3.97 -13.78
C ASN A 7 -17.45 -4.62 -14.73
N LEU A 8 -16.79 -5.71 -14.34
CA LEU A 8 -15.86 -6.44 -15.21
C LEU A 8 -16.55 -7.25 -16.32
N TYR A 9 -17.83 -7.61 -16.15
CA TYR A 9 -18.58 -8.35 -17.17
C TYR A 9 -19.03 -7.50 -18.37
N SER A 10 -18.83 -6.19 -18.34
CA SER A 10 -19.23 -5.29 -19.41
C SER A 10 -18.07 -4.90 -20.37
N VAL A 11 -17.08 -5.77 -20.53
CA VAL A 11 -15.88 -5.51 -21.36
C VAL A 11 -16.25 -5.23 -22.82
N ASP A 12 -17.29 -5.86 -23.35
CA ASP A 12 -17.73 -5.69 -24.75
C ASP A 12 -18.29 -4.30 -25.06
N THR A 13 -18.52 -3.47 -24.04
CA THR A 13 -19.10 -2.12 -24.18
C THR A 13 -18.21 -1.02 -23.61
N MET A 14 -16.94 -1.35 -23.31
CA MET A 14 -15.99 -0.36 -22.75
C MET A 14 -15.68 0.74 -23.77
N THR A 15 -15.72 1.97 -23.30
CA THR A 15 -15.27 3.12 -24.07
C THR A 15 -13.74 3.19 -24.09
N ASN A 16 -13.17 3.96 -25.04
CA ASN A 16 -11.71 4.23 -25.06
C ASN A 16 -11.22 4.79 -23.72
N THR A 17 -12.00 5.65 -23.08
CA THR A 17 -11.71 6.16 -21.73
C THR A 17 -11.69 5.05 -20.69
N GLY A 18 -12.63 4.09 -20.77
CA GLY A 18 -12.67 2.93 -19.89
C GLY A 18 -11.39 2.08 -19.99
N TYR A 19 -10.88 1.84 -21.19
CA TYR A 19 -9.61 1.13 -21.39
C TYR A 19 -8.43 1.87 -20.79
N ILE A 20 -8.37 3.20 -20.92
CA ILE A 20 -7.31 4.01 -20.30
C ILE A 20 -7.36 3.88 -18.78
N VAL A 21 -8.55 4.00 -18.17
CA VAL A 21 -8.74 3.86 -16.72
C VAL A 21 -8.34 2.47 -16.25
N LEU A 22 -8.70 1.42 -17.01
CA LEU A 22 -8.30 0.05 -16.71
C LEU A 22 -6.77 -0.10 -16.67
N ILE A 23 -6.09 0.37 -17.73
CA ILE A 23 -4.63 0.29 -17.83
C ILE A 23 -3.97 1.04 -16.67
N LEU A 24 -4.43 2.26 -16.37
CA LEU A 24 -3.90 3.04 -15.25
C LEU A 24 -4.11 2.33 -13.90
N GLY A 25 -5.28 1.73 -13.70
CA GLY A 25 -5.58 0.94 -12.50
C GLY A 25 -4.68 -0.28 -12.37
N VAL A 26 -4.45 -1.01 -13.47
CA VAL A 26 -3.53 -2.17 -13.48
C VAL A 26 -2.09 -1.74 -13.18
N LEU A 27 -1.61 -0.66 -13.79
CA LEU A 27 -0.27 -0.13 -13.52
C LEU A 27 -0.12 0.30 -12.06
N LEU A 28 -1.13 0.95 -11.50
CA LEU A 28 -1.16 1.35 -10.09
C LEU A 28 -1.15 0.12 -9.17
N TRP A 29 -1.89 -0.93 -9.53
CA TRP A 29 -1.89 -2.19 -8.77
C TRP A 29 -0.52 -2.85 -8.77
N LEU A 30 0.14 -2.94 -9.94
CA LEU A 30 1.50 -3.49 -10.05
C LEU A 30 2.51 -2.67 -9.24
N PHE A 31 2.37 -1.36 -9.22
CA PHE A 31 3.19 -0.48 -8.38
C PHE A 31 2.99 -0.77 -6.89
N GLY A 32 1.75 -0.89 -6.42
CA GLY A 32 1.42 -1.25 -5.04
C GLY A 32 1.96 -2.64 -4.68
N PHE A 33 1.76 -3.62 -5.54
CA PHE A 33 2.27 -4.98 -5.37
C PHE A 33 3.80 -5.03 -5.28
N TYR A 34 4.51 -4.22 -6.07
CA TYR A 34 5.96 -4.09 -5.96
C TYR A 34 6.38 -3.64 -4.55
N PHE A 35 5.74 -2.60 -4.02
CA PHE A 35 6.05 -2.09 -2.67
C PHE A 35 5.76 -3.13 -1.58
N GLU A 36 4.65 -3.82 -1.67
CA GLU A 36 4.29 -4.88 -0.71
C GLU A 36 5.26 -6.06 -0.80
N ALA A 37 5.36 -6.68 -1.96
CA ALA A 37 6.15 -7.90 -2.14
C ALA A 37 7.64 -7.69 -1.90
N VAL A 38 8.21 -6.58 -2.40
CA VAL A 38 9.62 -6.25 -2.21
C VAL A 38 9.89 -5.80 -0.78
N GLY A 39 8.98 -5.00 -0.19
CA GLY A 39 9.08 -4.56 1.20
C GLY A 39 9.11 -5.74 2.17
N ASP A 40 8.18 -6.68 2.01
CA ASP A 40 8.12 -7.89 2.83
C ASP A 40 9.34 -8.80 2.62
N ARG A 41 9.76 -8.98 1.37
CA ARG A 41 10.96 -9.78 1.05
C ARG A 41 12.22 -9.20 1.68
N GLN A 42 12.38 -7.87 1.61
CA GLN A 42 13.52 -7.17 2.23
C GLN A 42 13.51 -7.36 3.75
N LEU A 43 12.36 -7.16 4.40
CA LEU A 43 12.22 -7.33 5.84
C LEU A 43 12.47 -8.78 6.28
N LYS A 44 11.93 -9.75 5.54
CA LYS A 44 12.14 -11.17 5.80
C LYS A 44 13.64 -11.52 5.72
N LYS A 45 14.32 -11.11 4.66
CA LYS A 45 15.76 -11.35 4.48
C LYS A 45 16.58 -10.70 5.60
N PHE A 46 16.23 -9.49 5.99
CA PHE A 46 16.88 -8.77 7.09
C PHE A 46 16.76 -9.53 8.42
N LYS A 47 15.55 -9.99 8.76
CA LYS A 47 15.28 -10.73 10.00
C LYS A 47 15.93 -12.11 10.04
N MET A 48 16.15 -12.75 8.89
CA MET A 48 16.80 -14.05 8.79
C MET A 48 18.32 -14.00 9.02
N ASN A 49 18.95 -12.83 8.89
CA ASN A 49 20.38 -12.67 9.17
C ASN A 49 20.61 -12.47 10.67
N PRO A 50 21.32 -13.39 11.36
CA PRO A 50 21.60 -13.31 12.79
C PRO A 50 22.36 -12.02 13.19
N GLU A 51 23.19 -11.48 12.29
CA GLU A 51 23.95 -10.24 12.52
C GLU A 51 23.05 -9.01 12.71
N ASN A 52 21.82 -9.07 12.19
CA ASN A 52 20.86 -7.97 12.30
C ASN A 52 20.02 -8.04 13.59
N LYS A 53 20.30 -8.99 14.49
CA LYS A 53 19.56 -9.12 15.75
C LYS A 53 19.67 -7.84 16.58
N GLY A 54 18.52 -7.28 16.93
CA GLY A 54 18.44 -6.00 17.67
C GLY A 54 18.57 -4.74 16.83
N GLN A 55 18.82 -4.88 15.53
CA GLN A 55 18.86 -3.75 14.59
C GLN A 55 17.48 -3.42 14.00
N ILE A 56 17.34 -2.25 13.41
CA ILE A 56 16.15 -1.77 12.71
C ILE A 56 16.40 -1.78 11.21
N MET A 57 15.47 -2.35 10.44
CA MET A 57 15.53 -2.33 8.97
C MET A 57 15.38 -0.91 8.44
N GLN A 58 16.39 -0.43 7.70
CA GLN A 58 16.46 0.95 7.20
C GLN A 58 16.97 1.05 5.76
N SER A 59 17.15 -0.07 5.07
CA SER A 59 17.68 -0.13 3.70
C SER A 59 16.59 -0.45 2.68
N GLY A 60 16.90 -0.27 1.38
CA GLY A 60 15.96 -0.52 0.30
C GLY A 60 14.72 0.38 0.40
N LEU A 61 13.52 -0.19 0.27
CA LEU A 61 12.26 0.56 0.37
C LEU A 61 12.04 1.14 1.77
N TRP A 62 12.57 0.50 2.81
CA TRP A 62 12.48 0.94 4.21
C TRP A 62 13.28 2.22 4.49
N LYS A 63 14.11 2.67 3.57
CA LYS A 63 14.75 3.98 3.62
C LYS A 63 13.77 5.12 3.35
N PHE A 64 12.76 4.89 2.53
CA PHE A 64 11.83 5.92 2.07
C PHE A 64 10.52 5.96 2.87
N THR A 65 10.12 4.83 3.43
CA THR A 65 8.97 4.73 4.33
C THR A 65 9.19 3.64 5.36
N ARG A 66 8.62 3.81 6.56
CA ARG A 66 8.72 2.82 7.64
C ARG A 66 7.81 1.61 7.44
N HIS A 67 6.85 1.70 6.51
CA HIS A 67 5.87 0.65 6.23
C HIS A 67 5.63 0.51 4.71
N PRO A 68 6.65 0.12 3.92
CA PRO A 68 6.50 0.02 2.46
C PRO A 68 5.46 -1.01 2.04
N ASN A 69 5.34 -2.13 2.76
CA ASN A 69 4.36 -3.16 2.53
C ASN A 69 2.92 -2.65 2.75
N TYR A 70 2.65 -1.94 3.84
CA TYR A 70 1.32 -1.36 4.10
C TYR A 70 0.96 -0.25 3.12
N PHE A 71 1.95 0.55 2.72
CA PHE A 71 1.75 1.51 1.64
C PHE A 71 1.36 0.79 0.34
N GLY A 72 2.06 -0.28 -0.02
CA GLY A 72 1.76 -1.11 -1.19
C GLY A 72 0.35 -1.70 -1.14
N GLU A 73 -0.02 -2.31 -0.01
CA GLU A 73 -1.36 -2.85 0.22
C GLU A 73 -2.45 -1.78 0.03
N SER A 74 -2.27 -0.61 0.64
CA SER A 74 -3.21 0.50 0.47
C SER A 74 -3.35 0.91 -0.99
N VAL A 75 -2.22 1.07 -1.72
CA VAL A 75 -2.22 1.42 -3.14
C VAL A 75 -2.94 0.37 -3.99
N MET A 76 -2.77 -0.93 -3.71
CA MET A 76 -3.49 -1.98 -4.43
C MET A 76 -5.01 -1.89 -4.23
N TRP A 77 -5.48 -1.58 -3.04
CA TRP A 77 -6.91 -1.36 -2.79
C TRP A 77 -7.46 -0.15 -3.55
N TRP A 78 -6.71 0.95 -3.59
CA TRP A 78 -7.05 2.12 -4.42
C TRP A 78 -7.04 1.78 -5.91
N ALA A 79 -6.09 0.97 -6.37
CA ALA A 79 -6.03 0.51 -7.75
C ALA A 79 -7.25 -0.34 -8.14
N VAL A 80 -7.70 -1.24 -7.27
CA VAL A 80 -8.93 -2.04 -7.48
C VAL A 80 -10.14 -1.12 -7.62
N PHE A 81 -10.22 -0.06 -6.82
CA PHE A 81 -11.28 0.95 -6.97
C PHE A 81 -11.20 1.65 -8.33
N VAL A 82 -10.00 2.10 -8.75
CA VAL A 82 -9.80 2.71 -10.08
C VAL A 82 -10.21 1.75 -11.20
N VAL A 83 -9.80 0.48 -11.14
CA VAL A 83 -10.22 -0.54 -12.11
C VAL A 83 -11.75 -0.68 -12.14
N SER A 84 -12.43 -0.61 -11.00
CA SER A 84 -13.89 -0.70 -10.95
C SER A 84 -14.62 0.44 -11.67
N LEU A 85 -13.94 1.57 -11.89
CA LEU A 85 -14.47 2.71 -12.63
C LEU A 85 -14.29 2.60 -14.15
N SER A 86 -13.52 1.62 -14.62
CA SER A 86 -13.23 1.42 -16.07
C SER A 86 -14.44 0.99 -16.88
N GLY A 87 -15.43 0.37 -16.23
CA GLY A 87 -16.73 0.08 -16.82
C GLY A 87 -17.64 1.32 -16.78
N PHE A 88 -18.95 1.09 -16.68
CA PHE A 88 -19.86 2.21 -16.47
C PHE A 88 -19.73 2.73 -15.04
N ALA A 89 -19.21 3.96 -14.89
CA ALA A 89 -19.19 4.66 -13.61
C ALA A 89 -20.63 5.02 -13.22
N THR A 90 -21.27 4.16 -12.45
CA THR A 90 -22.59 4.37 -11.87
C THR A 90 -22.46 4.93 -10.46
N LEU A 91 -23.53 5.54 -9.95
CA LEU A 91 -23.55 6.01 -8.56
C LEU A 91 -23.20 4.87 -7.56
N SER A 92 -23.62 3.63 -7.87
CA SER A 92 -23.27 2.45 -7.07
C SER A 92 -21.77 2.10 -7.11
N SER A 93 -21.08 2.37 -8.21
CA SER A 93 -19.62 2.14 -8.29
C SER A 93 -18.84 3.04 -7.33
N LEU A 94 -19.35 4.23 -7.05
CA LEU A 94 -18.72 5.17 -6.11
C LEU A 94 -18.70 4.64 -4.68
N PHE A 95 -19.65 3.79 -4.28
CA PHE A 95 -19.59 3.13 -2.97
C PHE A 95 -18.38 2.18 -2.82
N GLY A 96 -17.78 1.76 -3.93
CA GLY A 96 -16.53 1.00 -3.93
C GLY A 96 -15.35 1.72 -3.27
N ILE A 97 -15.41 3.05 -3.16
CA ILE A 97 -14.37 3.86 -2.48
C ILE A 97 -14.28 3.57 -0.97
N ILE A 98 -15.34 3.04 -0.37
CA ILE A 98 -15.37 2.72 1.06
C ILE A 98 -14.28 1.70 1.43
N GLY A 99 -14.06 0.72 0.55
CA GLY A 99 -13.03 -0.32 0.76
C GLY A 99 -11.61 0.25 0.95
N PRO A 100 -11.05 0.97 -0.05
CA PRO A 100 -9.72 1.56 0.10
C PRO A 100 -9.62 2.60 1.21
N ILE A 101 -10.66 3.39 1.48
CA ILE A 101 -10.66 4.31 2.63
C ILE A 101 -10.56 3.53 3.93
N LEU A 102 -11.39 2.50 4.10
CA LEU A 102 -11.43 1.69 5.32
C LEU A 102 -10.09 0.99 5.56
N ILE A 103 -9.54 0.32 4.53
CA ILE A 103 -8.26 -0.38 4.70
C ILE A 103 -7.11 0.58 5.01
N THR A 104 -7.05 1.72 4.31
CA THR A 104 -6.03 2.75 4.56
C THR A 104 -6.15 3.28 5.99
N TYR A 105 -7.36 3.54 6.48
CA TYR A 105 -7.61 3.96 7.85
C TYR A 105 -7.18 2.90 8.87
N LEU A 106 -7.55 1.64 8.66
CA LEU A 106 -7.17 0.54 9.55
C LEU A 106 -5.65 0.36 9.60
N LEU A 107 -4.97 0.40 8.47
CA LEU A 107 -3.51 0.27 8.41
C LEU A 107 -2.79 1.42 9.11
N LEU A 108 -3.27 2.66 8.94
CA LEU A 108 -2.61 3.85 9.50
C LEU A 108 -2.90 4.08 10.98
N TYR A 109 -4.12 3.78 11.44
CA TYR A 109 -4.60 4.26 12.74
C TYR A 109 -5.05 3.17 13.72
N VAL A 110 -5.29 1.94 13.26
CA VAL A 110 -5.88 0.89 14.11
C VAL A 110 -4.98 -0.33 14.24
N SER A 111 -4.82 -1.10 13.17
CA SER A 111 -4.24 -2.46 13.24
C SER A 111 -2.87 -2.59 12.62
N GLY A 112 -2.48 -1.71 11.70
CA GLY A 112 -1.21 -1.81 10.98
C GLY A 112 -0.06 -1.11 11.72
N VAL A 113 0.18 0.13 11.31
CA VAL A 113 1.29 0.96 11.81
C VAL A 113 1.31 1.10 13.33
N PRO A 114 0.17 1.41 14.02
CA PRO A 114 0.21 1.63 15.46
C PRO A 114 0.64 0.42 16.26
N LEU A 115 0.19 -0.78 15.88
CA LEU A 115 0.54 -2.02 16.60
C LEU A 115 2.02 -2.37 16.42
N LEU A 116 2.57 -2.18 15.22
CA LEU A 116 3.98 -2.45 14.97
C LEU A 116 4.89 -1.42 15.65
N GLU A 117 4.58 -0.13 15.54
CA GLU A 117 5.42 0.92 16.12
C GLU A 117 5.36 0.92 17.66
N LYS A 118 4.23 0.52 18.26
CA LYS A 118 4.10 0.36 19.71
C LYS A 118 5.17 -0.58 20.28
N LYS A 119 5.50 -1.66 19.56
CA LYS A 119 6.54 -2.62 19.97
C LYS A 119 7.94 -2.00 20.05
N TYR A 120 8.21 -0.97 19.23
CA TYR A 120 9.52 -0.33 19.13
C TYR A 120 9.57 1.05 19.76
N LYS A 121 8.48 1.48 20.46
CA LYS A 121 8.33 2.83 21.00
C LYS A 121 9.51 3.29 21.84
N ASP A 122 10.05 2.40 22.69
CA ASP A 122 11.13 2.70 23.63
C ASP A 122 12.53 2.33 23.08
N ASN A 123 12.62 1.92 21.79
CA ASN A 123 13.88 1.59 21.16
C ASN A 123 14.53 2.86 20.56
N PRO A 124 15.70 3.31 21.06
CA PRO A 124 16.38 4.52 20.58
C PRO A 124 16.72 4.47 19.09
N LEU A 125 17.10 3.29 18.55
CA LEU A 125 17.40 3.10 17.14
C LEU A 125 16.17 3.34 16.27
N PHE A 126 15.01 2.84 16.73
CA PHE A 126 13.75 3.08 16.03
C PHE A 126 13.33 4.54 16.09
N GLN A 127 13.49 5.20 17.23
CA GLN A 127 13.18 6.63 17.38
C GLN A 127 14.00 7.49 16.43
N GLU A 128 15.30 7.19 16.30
CA GLU A 128 16.18 7.90 15.36
C GLU A 128 15.76 7.66 13.90
N TYR A 129 15.48 6.41 13.54
CA TYR A 129 14.95 6.04 12.23
C TYR A 129 13.63 6.76 11.93
N ALA A 130 12.71 6.81 12.89
CA ALA A 130 11.40 7.45 12.75
C ALA A 130 11.48 8.97 12.54
N LYS A 131 12.51 9.64 13.07
CA LYS A 131 12.74 11.09 12.84
C LYS A 131 13.10 11.39 11.38
N LYS A 132 13.83 10.49 10.73
CA LYS A 132 14.36 10.69 9.37
C LYS A 132 13.45 10.13 8.28
N THR A 133 12.66 9.11 8.59
CA THR A 133 11.92 8.32 7.59
C THR A 133 10.42 8.55 7.70
N SER A 134 9.78 8.78 6.56
CA SER A 134 8.34 8.93 6.46
C SER A 134 7.60 7.73 7.06
N LYS A 135 6.46 8.00 7.68
CA LYS A 135 5.64 6.98 8.34
C LYS A 135 4.98 6.02 7.32
N PHE A 136 4.46 6.55 6.22
CA PHE A 136 3.63 5.79 5.30
C PHE A 136 3.94 6.07 3.83
N ILE A 137 3.77 7.30 3.37
CA ILE A 137 4.06 7.67 1.97
C ILE A 137 5.58 7.66 1.76
N PRO A 138 6.10 6.98 0.72
CA PRO A 138 7.53 6.98 0.43
C PRO A 138 8.03 8.39 0.09
N LEU A 139 8.93 8.91 0.92
CA LEU A 139 9.56 10.21 0.74
C LEU A 139 11.07 10.09 0.94
N PRO A 140 11.89 10.94 0.32
CA PRO A 140 13.31 11.01 0.62
C PRO A 140 13.54 11.20 2.13
N PRO A 141 14.54 10.50 2.73
CA PRO A 141 14.84 10.67 4.14
C PRO A 141 15.25 12.11 4.44
N LYS A 142 14.81 12.60 5.59
CA LYS A 142 15.23 13.93 6.08
C LYS A 142 16.72 13.88 6.46
N LYS A 143 17.40 14.98 6.19
CA LYS A 143 18.79 15.19 6.63
C LYS A 143 18.88 15.38 8.14
#